data_c168d8503cc22510239e0c75a6dd9d2b
#
_entry.id   c168d8503cc22510239e0c75a6dd9d2b
#
_cell.length_a   1.000
_cell.length_b   1.000
_cell.length_c   1.000
_cell.angle_alpha   90.00
_cell.angle_beta   90.00
_cell.angle_gamma   90.00
#
_symmetry.space_group_name_H-M   'P 1'
#
loop_
_entity.id
_entity.type
_entity.pdbx_description
1 polymer ?
#
loop_
_entity_poly.entity_id
_entity_poly.type
_entity_poly.pdbx_seq_one_letter_code
_entity_poly.pdbx_strand_id
1 'polypeptide(L)'
;MSFMALPSASEPSIVVPIATTTRSAMTDVPFFSQFRDIESPKWQKVGCGIASLAMIIDFYKPDAVSTNALLKQGVAAGAYNYNAGWIYAGLIDLSKQYGLDGAYYNLTALDSEAAYTALSQHLESGPVIASVHYKFDPKSTIPHLVVLNAIEGGRVYYNDPAAKTGAKSISKADFLKAWKKKIIDIRPTTQSNTVALVS
;
A
#
# COMPACT_ATOMS: atom_id res chain seq x y z
N MET A 1 -46.85 40.35 47.39
CA MET A 1 -46.91 39.05 46.71
C MET A 1 -45.63 38.92 45.86
N SER A 2 -44.71 38.11 46.36
CA SER A 2 -43.33 37.96 45.70
C SER A 2 -43.37 36.68 44.91
N PHE A 3 -43.13 36.77 43.59
CA PHE A 3 -43.03 35.59 42.74
C PHE A 3 -41.58 35.14 42.72
N MET A 4 -41.34 33.96 43.29
CA MET A 4 -40.07 33.26 43.17
C MET A 4 -39.94 32.62 41.78
N ALA A 5 -38.92 32.96 41.01
CA ALA A 5 -38.54 32.28 39.76
C ALA A 5 -37.82 30.97 40.09
N LEU A 6 -38.24 29.86 39.45
CA LEU A 6 -37.60 28.55 39.52
C LEU A 6 -36.36 28.53 38.63
N PRO A 7 -35.28 27.82 39.03
CA PRO A 7 -34.10 27.68 38.19
C PRO A 7 -34.38 26.69 37.04
N SER A 8 -34.00 27.10 35.83
CA SER A 8 -34.00 26.26 34.62
C SER A 8 -32.96 25.17 34.75
N ALA A 9 -33.40 23.92 34.67
CA ALA A 9 -32.47 22.77 34.62
C ALA A 9 -31.86 22.68 33.22
N SER A 10 -30.53 22.77 33.16
CA SER A 10 -29.77 22.50 31.95
C SER A 10 -29.74 21.00 31.69
N GLU A 11 -30.23 20.57 30.52
CA GLU A 11 -30.14 19.19 30.07
C GLU A 11 -28.69 18.76 29.81
N PRO A 12 -28.30 17.54 30.20
CA PRO A 12 -26.95 17.04 29.90
C PRO A 12 -26.82 16.74 28.40
N SER A 13 -25.90 17.41 27.74
CA SER A 13 -25.49 17.08 26.36
C SER A 13 -24.92 15.68 26.31
N ILE A 14 -25.62 14.75 25.71
CA ILE A 14 -25.14 13.41 25.43
C ILE A 14 -24.11 13.52 24.27
N VAL A 15 -22.85 13.48 24.61
CA VAL A 15 -21.77 13.28 23.62
C VAL A 15 -21.84 11.81 23.19
N VAL A 16 -22.48 11.56 22.05
CA VAL A 16 -22.40 10.23 21.40
C VAL A 16 -20.99 10.06 20.87
N PRO A 17 -20.21 9.07 21.35
CA PRO A 17 -18.91 8.81 20.76
C PRO A 17 -19.12 8.39 19.30
N ILE A 18 -18.54 9.14 18.36
CA ILE A 18 -18.45 8.73 16.97
C ILE A 18 -17.57 7.48 16.99
N ALA A 19 -18.22 6.31 16.86
CA ALA A 19 -17.50 5.07 16.63
C ALA A 19 -16.71 5.24 15.33
N THR A 20 -15.41 5.49 15.45
CA THR A 20 -14.49 5.41 14.34
C THR A 20 -14.52 3.95 13.91
N THR A 21 -15.28 3.64 12.88
CA THR A 21 -15.27 2.32 12.25
C THR A 21 -13.86 2.12 11.72
N THR A 22 -13.04 1.41 12.48
CA THR A 22 -11.74 0.94 12.01
C THR A 22 -12.05 -0.04 10.89
N ARG A 23 -12.06 0.48 9.66
CA ARG A 23 -12.23 -0.34 8.46
C ARG A 23 -11.10 -1.35 8.48
N SER A 24 -11.45 -2.64 8.51
CA SER A 24 -10.47 -3.71 8.43
C SER A 24 -9.76 -3.60 7.08
N ALA A 25 -8.57 -3.02 7.09
CA ALA A 25 -7.75 -2.82 5.88
C ALA A 25 -7.31 -4.14 5.22
N MET A 26 -7.65 -5.28 5.85
CA MET A 26 -7.18 -6.60 5.45
C MET A 26 -7.83 -7.18 4.20
N THR A 27 -9.04 -6.74 3.83
CA THR A 27 -9.86 -7.40 2.81
C THR A 27 -10.00 -6.61 1.51
N ASP A 28 -9.58 -5.35 1.49
CA ASP A 28 -9.94 -4.42 0.41
C ASP A 28 -8.85 -4.23 -0.67
N VAL A 29 -7.64 -4.79 -0.50
CA VAL A 29 -6.60 -4.66 -1.53
C VAL A 29 -6.82 -5.73 -2.60
N PRO A 30 -7.11 -5.34 -3.85
CA PRO A 30 -7.32 -6.29 -4.95
C PRO A 30 -6.07 -7.14 -5.18
N PHE A 31 -6.25 -8.34 -5.73
CA PHE A 31 -5.16 -9.26 -5.99
C PHE A 31 -4.95 -9.49 -7.48
N PHE A 32 -3.74 -9.16 -7.96
CA PHE A 32 -3.27 -9.49 -9.30
C PHE A 32 -2.05 -10.40 -9.25
N SER A 33 -2.10 -11.51 -10.01
CA SER A 33 -1.00 -12.45 -10.13
C SER A 33 -0.15 -12.13 -11.35
N GLN A 34 1.16 -12.03 -11.18
CA GLN A 34 2.08 -11.86 -12.31
C GLN A 34 1.99 -13.01 -13.33
N PHE A 35 1.54 -14.20 -12.91
CA PHE A 35 1.43 -15.37 -13.77
C PHE A 35 0.08 -15.52 -14.46
N ARG A 36 -1.00 -14.94 -13.90
CA ARG A 36 -2.35 -15.00 -14.45
C ARG A 36 -2.71 -13.73 -15.22
N ASP A 37 -2.37 -12.57 -14.66
CA ASP A 37 -2.86 -11.28 -15.11
C ASP A 37 -1.85 -10.53 -16.01
N ILE A 38 -0.69 -11.15 -16.28
CA ILE A 38 0.28 -10.75 -17.32
C ILE A 38 0.28 -11.82 -18.43
N GLU A 39 -0.07 -11.40 -19.65
CA GLU A 39 -0.19 -12.31 -20.79
C GLU A 39 1.17 -12.82 -21.31
N SER A 40 2.19 -11.97 -21.30
CA SER A 40 3.51 -12.30 -21.86
C SER A 40 4.32 -13.21 -20.93
N PRO A 41 4.65 -14.47 -21.34
CA PRO A 41 5.44 -15.40 -20.51
C PRO A 41 6.82 -14.86 -20.11
N LYS A 42 7.41 -14.01 -20.94
CA LYS A 42 8.66 -13.33 -20.64
C LYS A 42 8.51 -12.41 -19.42
N TRP A 43 7.44 -11.61 -19.42
CA TRP A 43 7.18 -10.63 -18.37
C TRP A 43 6.57 -11.24 -17.10
N GLN A 44 5.91 -12.40 -17.20
CA GLN A 44 5.43 -13.14 -16.02
C GLN A 44 6.56 -13.45 -15.03
N LYS A 45 7.78 -13.74 -15.52
CA LYS A 45 8.92 -14.09 -14.67
C LYS A 45 9.45 -12.92 -13.83
N VAL A 46 9.18 -11.69 -14.24
CA VAL A 46 9.71 -10.48 -13.62
C VAL A 46 8.62 -9.45 -13.32
N GLY A 47 7.36 -9.84 -13.40
CA GLY A 47 6.20 -8.95 -13.34
C GLY A 47 5.79 -8.48 -11.94
N CYS A 48 6.51 -8.87 -10.88
CA CYS A 48 6.11 -8.56 -9.49
C CYS A 48 5.89 -7.06 -9.23
N GLY A 49 6.75 -6.19 -9.77
CA GLY A 49 6.62 -4.74 -9.57
C GLY A 49 5.36 -4.16 -10.23
N ILE A 50 5.08 -4.58 -11.47
CA ILE A 50 3.88 -4.11 -12.18
C ILE A 50 2.59 -4.67 -11.57
N ALA A 51 2.55 -5.94 -11.20
CA ALA A 51 1.37 -6.51 -10.55
C ALA A 51 1.13 -5.88 -9.17
N SER A 52 2.20 -5.61 -8.39
CA SER A 52 2.09 -4.88 -7.14
C SER A 52 1.60 -3.44 -7.34
N LEU A 53 2.12 -2.73 -8.34
CA LEU A 53 1.64 -1.37 -8.65
C LEU A 53 0.18 -1.37 -9.11
N ALA A 54 -0.22 -2.35 -9.93
CA ALA A 54 -1.61 -2.50 -10.35
C ALA A 54 -2.55 -2.69 -9.15
N MET A 55 -2.17 -3.50 -8.14
CA MET A 55 -2.95 -3.65 -6.90
C MET A 55 -3.10 -2.31 -6.15
N ILE A 56 -2.04 -1.50 -6.06
CA ILE A 56 -2.09 -0.17 -5.43
C ILE A 56 -2.98 0.79 -6.22
N ILE A 57 -2.84 0.82 -7.55
CA ILE A 57 -3.66 1.68 -8.40
C ILE A 57 -5.13 1.29 -8.27
N ASP A 58 -5.46 0.01 -8.39
CA ASP A 58 -6.84 -0.47 -8.34
C ASP A 58 -7.46 -0.28 -6.94
N PHE A 59 -6.67 -0.36 -5.87
CA PHE A 59 -7.12 -0.05 -4.50
C PHE A 59 -7.62 1.40 -4.36
N TYR A 60 -6.92 2.37 -4.97
CA TYR A 60 -7.30 3.78 -4.89
C TYR A 60 -8.17 4.25 -6.05
N LYS A 61 -8.07 3.61 -7.19
CA LYS A 61 -8.74 3.96 -8.46
C LYS A 61 -9.19 2.68 -9.15
N PRO A 62 -10.29 2.07 -8.69
CA PRO A 62 -10.80 0.81 -9.25
C PRO A 62 -10.96 0.89 -10.77
N ASP A 63 -10.57 -0.18 -11.46
CA ASP A 63 -10.67 -0.36 -12.91
C ASP A 63 -9.92 0.68 -13.77
N ALA A 64 -9.01 1.47 -13.17
CA ALA A 64 -8.31 2.54 -13.89
C ALA A 64 -7.37 2.00 -14.98
N VAL A 65 -6.79 0.80 -14.78
CA VAL A 65 -5.84 0.22 -15.73
C VAL A 65 -5.72 -1.30 -15.57
N SER A 66 -5.63 -2.03 -16.66
CA SER A 66 -5.28 -3.46 -16.60
C SER A 66 -3.78 -3.65 -16.37
N THR A 67 -3.41 -4.78 -15.75
CA THR A 67 -2.01 -5.14 -15.52
C THR A 67 -1.18 -5.17 -16.81
N ASN A 68 -1.76 -5.62 -17.94
CA ASN A 68 -1.09 -5.64 -19.24
C ASN A 68 -0.88 -4.24 -19.83
N ALA A 69 -1.86 -3.35 -19.68
CA ALA A 69 -1.70 -1.96 -20.11
C ALA A 69 -0.63 -1.22 -19.30
N LEU A 70 -0.65 -1.41 -17.98
CA LEU A 70 0.37 -0.86 -17.07
C LEU A 70 1.76 -1.40 -17.37
N LEU A 71 1.89 -2.69 -17.70
CA LEU A 71 3.15 -3.30 -18.14
C LEU A 71 3.71 -2.60 -19.39
N LYS A 72 2.86 -2.41 -20.41
CA LYS A 72 3.27 -1.73 -21.65
C LYS A 72 3.76 -0.30 -21.38
N GLN A 73 3.05 0.43 -20.54
CA GLN A 73 3.43 1.79 -20.12
C GLN A 73 4.78 1.78 -19.38
N GLY A 74 4.97 0.87 -18.43
CA GLY A 74 6.18 0.75 -17.63
C GLY A 74 7.42 0.42 -18.46
N VAL A 75 7.28 -0.47 -19.44
CA VAL A 75 8.35 -0.80 -20.38
C VAL A 75 8.67 0.39 -21.27
N ALA A 76 7.66 1.06 -21.82
CA ALA A 76 7.84 2.24 -22.68
C ALA A 76 8.48 3.42 -21.92
N ALA A 77 8.17 3.60 -20.64
CA ALA A 77 8.75 4.62 -19.78
C ALA A 77 10.17 4.27 -19.26
N GLY A 78 10.71 3.08 -19.59
CA GLY A 78 12.01 2.65 -19.07
C GLY A 78 12.02 2.35 -17.57
N ALA A 79 10.85 2.07 -16.97
CA ALA A 79 10.73 1.76 -15.54
C ALA A 79 11.28 0.38 -15.18
N TYR A 80 11.73 -0.42 -16.15
CA TYR A 80 12.36 -1.72 -15.96
C TYR A 80 13.81 -1.70 -16.44
N ASN A 81 14.71 -2.12 -15.57
CA ASN A 81 16.13 -2.31 -15.88
C ASN A 81 16.44 -3.81 -15.92
N TYR A 82 16.96 -4.32 -17.04
CA TYR A 82 17.25 -5.76 -17.22
C TYR A 82 18.25 -6.32 -16.21
N ASN A 83 19.12 -5.49 -15.64
CA ASN A 83 20.11 -5.90 -14.65
C ASN A 83 19.65 -5.71 -13.19
N ALA A 84 18.62 -4.91 -12.94
CA ALA A 84 18.20 -4.52 -11.59
C ALA A 84 16.70 -4.80 -11.28
N GLY A 85 15.89 -5.09 -12.32
CA GLY A 85 14.44 -5.25 -12.18
C GLY A 85 13.69 -3.92 -12.26
N TRP A 86 12.53 -3.85 -11.60
CA TRP A 86 11.69 -2.65 -11.58
C TRP A 86 12.33 -1.55 -10.74
N ILE A 87 12.51 -0.37 -11.36
CA ILE A 87 13.06 0.83 -10.72
C ILE A 87 11.96 1.45 -9.86
N TYR A 88 12.21 1.64 -8.57
CA TYR A 88 11.19 2.14 -7.63
C TYR A 88 10.66 3.52 -8.01
N ALA A 89 11.56 4.45 -8.38
CA ALA A 89 11.15 5.76 -8.91
C ALA A 89 10.29 5.62 -10.16
N GLY A 90 10.64 4.70 -11.08
CA GLY A 90 9.85 4.44 -12.28
C GLY A 90 8.43 3.91 -11.97
N LEU A 91 8.26 3.07 -10.94
CA LEU A 91 6.93 2.64 -10.49
C LEU A 91 6.13 3.80 -9.90
N ILE A 92 6.76 4.69 -9.13
CA ILE A 92 6.14 5.89 -8.60
C ILE A 92 5.72 6.83 -9.75
N ASP A 93 6.60 7.08 -10.71
CA ASP A 93 6.30 7.96 -11.85
C ASP A 93 5.13 7.42 -12.70
N LEU A 94 5.03 6.10 -12.88
CA LEU A 94 3.89 5.48 -13.53
C LEU A 94 2.58 5.73 -12.80
N SER A 95 2.58 5.74 -11.47
CA SER A 95 1.38 5.95 -10.67
C SER A 95 0.78 7.35 -10.83
N LYS A 96 1.58 8.34 -11.21
CA LYS A 96 1.16 9.74 -11.39
C LYS A 96 0.10 9.91 -12.46
N GLN A 97 0.12 9.06 -13.50
CA GLN A 97 -0.89 9.05 -14.55
C GLN A 97 -2.30 8.73 -14.03
N TYR A 98 -2.38 8.13 -12.84
CA TYR A 98 -3.63 7.73 -12.16
C TYR A 98 -3.99 8.64 -10.99
N GLY A 99 -3.35 9.82 -10.88
CA GLY A 99 -3.58 10.76 -9.78
C GLY A 99 -3.02 10.27 -8.44
N LEU A 100 -2.01 9.41 -8.49
CA LEU A 100 -1.27 8.94 -7.32
C LEU A 100 0.16 9.48 -7.39
N ASP A 101 0.81 9.63 -6.23
CA ASP A 101 2.23 9.93 -6.12
C ASP A 101 2.78 9.26 -4.86
N GLY A 102 4.09 9.28 -4.67
CA GLY A 102 4.65 8.61 -3.50
C GLY A 102 6.15 8.78 -3.35
N ALA A 103 6.69 8.00 -2.42
CA ALA A 103 8.11 7.98 -2.14
C ALA A 103 8.62 6.56 -1.87
N TYR A 104 9.90 6.39 -2.11
CA TYR A 104 10.66 5.21 -1.73
C TYR A 104 11.37 5.46 -0.40
N TYR A 105 11.25 4.52 0.52
CA TYR A 105 11.89 4.56 1.82
C TYR A 105 12.88 3.39 1.98
N ASN A 106 14.13 3.73 2.30
CA ASN A 106 15.17 2.78 2.64
C ASN A 106 15.41 2.83 4.16
N LEU A 107 14.89 1.83 4.86
CA LEU A 107 14.93 1.72 6.32
C LEU A 107 16.09 0.81 6.80
N THR A 108 17.06 0.49 5.94
CA THR A 108 18.15 -0.46 6.27
C THR A 108 19.09 0.06 7.35
N ALA A 109 19.16 1.36 7.56
CA ALA A 109 19.94 1.98 8.63
C ALA A 109 19.32 1.80 10.04
N LEU A 110 18.03 1.47 10.10
CA LEU A 110 17.32 1.22 11.35
C LEU A 110 17.53 -0.24 11.79
N ASP A 111 17.48 -0.49 13.10
CA ASP A 111 17.31 -1.83 13.61
C ASP A 111 15.97 -2.44 13.15
N SER A 112 15.73 -3.71 13.45
CA SER A 112 14.54 -4.39 12.92
C SER A 112 13.25 -3.91 13.56
N GLU A 113 13.25 -3.55 14.84
CA GLU A 113 12.06 -3.08 15.54
C GLU A 113 11.71 -1.64 15.14
N ALA A 114 12.70 -0.75 15.05
CA ALA A 114 12.49 0.61 14.59
C ALA A 114 12.01 0.65 13.12
N ALA A 115 12.60 -0.18 12.25
CA ALA A 115 12.14 -0.30 10.86
C ALA A 115 10.70 -0.84 10.78
N TYR A 116 10.34 -1.81 11.62
CA TYR A 116 8.99 -2.37 11.66
C TYR A 116 7.96 -1.38 12.18
N THR A 117 8.33 -0.57 13.18
CA THR A 117 7.50 0.54 13.68
C THR A 117 7.24 1.59 12.59
N ALA A 118 8.28 1.99 11.86
CA ALA A 118 8.13 2.89 10.72
C ALA A 118 7.21 2.29 9.64
N LEU A 119 7.37 1.00 9.29
CA LEU A 119 6.48 0.31 8.38
C LEU A 119 5.02 0.31 8.86
N SER A 120 4.79 0.09 10.17
CA SER A 120 3.43 0.12 10.73
C SER A 120 2.76 1.49 10.53
N GLN A 121 3.51 2.58 10.74
CA GLN A 121 3.01 3.94 10.52
C GLN A 121 2.61 4.19 9.06
N HIS A 122 3.40 3.69 8.09
CA HIS A 122 3.01 3.76 6.68
C HIS A 122 1.73 2.98 6.39
N LEU A 123 1.56 1.81 6.99
CA LEU A 123 0.37 0.97 6.80
C LEU A 123 -0.91 1.53 7.43
N GLU A 124 -0.81 2.42 8.42
CA GLU A 124 -1.97 3.16 8.97
C GLU A 124 -2.65 4.04 7.90
N SER A 125 -1.90 4.50 6.91
CA SER A 125 -2.40 5.33 5.81
C SER A 125 -2.86 4.51 4.59
N GLY A 126 -2.64 3.19 4.58
CA GLY A 126 -3.05 2.28 3.51
C GLY A 126 -1.94 1.31 3.07
N PRO A 127 -2.16 0.51 2.02
CA PRO A 127 -1.21 -0.50 1.57
C PRO A 127 0.08 0.11 1.03
N VAL A 128 1.21 -0.63 1.17
CA VAL A 128 2.51 -0.26 0.62
C VAL A 128 3.12 -1.41 -0.17
N ILE A 129 3.99 -1.12 -1.14
CA ILE A 129 4.79 -2.14 -1.80
C ILE A 129 6.07 -2.34 -0.98
N ALA A 130 6.40 -3.59 -0.63
CA ALA A 130 7.59 -3.94 0.11
C ALA A 130 8.54 -4.80 -0.70
N SER A 131 9.86 -4.58 -0.54
CA SER A 131 10.89 -5.44 -1.10
C SER A 131 11.21 -6.57 -0.13
N VAL A 132 11.06 -7.81 -0.59
CA VAL A 132 11.31 -9.01 0.20
C VAL A 132 12.21 -9.99 -0.56
N HIS A 133 12.74 -10.99 0.12
CA HIS A 133 13.30 -12.16 -0.52
C HIS A 133 12.17 -13.00 -1.14
N TYR A 134 12.37 -13.52 -2.35
CA TYR A 134 11.38 -14.33 -3.06
C TYR A 134 10.90 -15.49 -2.19
N LYS A 135 9.58 -15.73 -2.17
CA LYS A 135 8.90 -16.70 -1.31
C LYS A 135 9.11 -16.48 0.19
N PHE A 136 9.52 -15.29 0.61
CA PHE A 136 9.94 -14.99 1.98
C PHE A 136 11.05 -15.93 2.51
N ASP A 137 11.89 -16.47 1.61
CA ASP A 137 13.06 -17.25 1.96
C ASP A 137 14.29 -16.35 2.07
N PRO A 138 14.87 -16.13 3.28
CA PRO A 138 16.05 -15.28 3.45
C PRO A 138 17.28 -15.73 2.67
N LYS A 139 17.32 -16.98 2.21
CA LYS A 139 18.40 -17.53 1.38
C LYS A 139 18.22 -17.20 -0.10
N SER A 140 17.03 -16.77 -0.52
CA SER A 140 16.78 -16.40 -1.91
C SER A 140 17.52 -15.11 -2.27
N THR A 141 18.28 -15.16 -3.34
CA THR A 141 18.95 -13.97 -3.93
C THR A 141 18.04 -13.19 -4.86
N ILE A 142 16.87 -13.75 -5.23
CA ILE A 142 15.92 -13.15 -6.16
C ILE A 142 15.19 -11.98 -5.45
N PRO A 143 15.30 -10.75 -5.97
CA PRO A 143 14.52 -9.63 -5.46
C PRO A 143 13.05 -9.82 -5.81
N HIS A 144 12.16 -9.48 -4.87
CA HIS A 144 10.72 -9.61 -5.07
C HIS A 144 9.97 -8.45 -4.44
N LEU A 145 8.87 -8.06 -5.06
CA LEU A 145 7.97 -7.02 -4.57
C LEU A 145 6.62 -7.65 -4.26
N VAL A 146 6.07 -7.28 -3.10
CA VAL A 146 4.75 -7.69 -2.62
C VAL A 146 3.99 -6.47 -2.12
N VAL A 147 2.66 -6.53 -2.06
CA VAL A 147 1.85 -5.49 -1.41
C VAL A 147 1.57 -5.93 0.02
N LEU A 148 1.94 -5.09 0.98
CA LEU A 148 1.55 -5.26 2.37
C LEU A 148 0.22 -4.52 2.60
N ASN A 149 -0.74 -5.23 3.18
CA ASN A 149 -2.10 -4.74 3.35
C ASN A 149 -2.33 -4.17 4.76
N ALA A 150 -1.81 -4.86 5.78
CA ALA A 150 -1.98 -4.51 7.19
C ALA A 150 -0.98 -5.23 8.09
N ILE A 151 -0.84 -4.74 9.33
CA ILE A 151 -0.22 -5.41 10.45
C ILE A 151 -1.26 -5.54 11.56
N GLU A 152 -1.56 -6.76 11.99
CA GLU A 152 -2.52 -7.04 13.05
C GLU A 152 -2.18 -8.33 13.78
N GLY A 153 -2.36 -8.37 15.10
CA GLY A 153 -2.18 -9.58 15.91
C GLY A 153 -0.78 -10.22 15.79
N GLY A 154 0.28 -9.43 15.57
CA GLY A 154 1.64 -9.94 15.39
C GLY A 154 1.88 -10.59 14.03
N ARG A 155 1.00 -10.38 13.08
CA ARG A 155 1.11 -10.87 11.69
C ARG A 155 1.14 -9.71 10.70
N VAL A 156 1.84 -9.94 9.59
CA VAL A 156 1.83 -9.06 8.42
C VAL A 156 0.95 -9.71 7.35
N TYR A 157 -0.05 -8.98 6.89
CA TYR A 157 -0.96 -9.40 5.83
C TYR A 157 -0.51 -8.83 4.50
N TYR A 158 -0.54 -9.66 3.45
CA TYR A 158 0.04 -9.28 2.16
C TYR A 158 -0.60 -9.98 0.97
N ASN A 159 -0.45 -9.36 -0.19
CA ASN A 159 -0.68 -9.93 -1.49
C ASN A 159 0.66 -10.15 -2.21
N ASP A 160 0.96 -11.39 -2.54
CA ASP A 160 2.18 -11.77 -3.27
C ASP A 160 1.82 -12.00 -4.74
N PRO A 161 2.31 -11.18 -5.69
CA PRO A 161 2.05 -11.37 -7.12
C PRO A 161 2.48 -12.73 -7.67
N ALA A 162 3.43 -13.40 -7.03
CA ALA A 162 3.87 -14.73 -7.44
C ALA A 162 2.97 -15.86 -6.89
N ALA A 163 1.99 -15.54 -6.06
CA ALA A 163 1.07 -16.52 -5.50
C ALA A 163 -0.12 -16.79 -6.45
N LYS A 164 -0.87 -17.85 -6.14
CA LYS A 164 -2.13 -18.19 -6.84
C LYS A 164 -3.32 -17.38 -6.32
N THR A 165 -3.27 -17.00 -5.05
CA THR A 165 -4.34 -16.27 -4.35
C THR A 165 -3.75 -15.16 -3.49
N GLY A 166 -4.51 -14.10 -3.26
CA GLY A 166 -4.19 -13.02 -2.35
C GLY A 166 -4.50 -13.35 -0.88
N ALA A 167 -4.57 -12.29 -0.05
CA ALA A 167 -4.95 -12.32 1.35
C ALA A 167 -4.14 -13.32 2.21
N LYS A 168 -2.84 -13.32 2.04
CA LYS A 168 -1.90 -14.15 2.82
C LYS A 168 -1.44 -13.43 4.09
N SER A 169 -0.91 -14.19 5.04
CA SER A 169 -0.26 -13.61 6.21
C SER A 169 0.98 -14.40 6.63
N ILE A 170 1.91 -13.70 7.27
CA ILE A 170 3.16 -14.25 7.80
C ILE A 170 3.38 -13.71 9.22
N SER A 171 4.06 -14.46 10.08
CA SER A 171 4.43 -13.97 11.40
C SER A 171 5.38 -12.76 11.30
N LYS A 172 5.32 -11.81 12.25
CA LYS A 172 6.29 -10.72 12.35
C LYS A 172 7.72 -11.24 12.29
N ALA A 173 8.03 -12.30 13.05
CA ALA A 173 9.37 -12.86 13.14
C ALA A 173 9.90 -13.38 11.79
N ASP A 174 9.06 -14.06 11.00
CA ASP A 174 9.48 -14.59 9.71
C ASP A 174 9.47 -13.49 8.63
N PHE A 175 8.55 -12.52 8.72
CA PHE A 175 8.57 -11.35 7.87
C PHE A 175 9.88 -10.57 8.02
N LEU A 176 10.31 -10.28 9.24
CA LEU A 176 11.55 -9.54 9.51
C LEU A 176 12.81 -10.23 8.99
N LYS A 177 12.83 -11.57 8.93
CA LYS A 177 13.94 -12.32 8.32
C LYS A 177 14.02 -12.15 6.80
N ALA A 178 12.87 -11.96 6.15
CA ALA A 178 12.76 -11.93 4.69
C ALA A 178 12.60 -10.52 4.11
N TRP A 179 12.23 -9.54 4.92
CA TRP A 179 12.02 -8.16 4.48
C TRP A 179 13.35 -7.42 4.33
N LYS A 180 13.55 -6.79 3.17
CA LYS A 180 14.77 -6.02 2.87
C LYS A 180 14.77 -4.60 3.44
N LYS A 181 13.84 -4.28 4.36
CA LYS A 181 13.64 -2.96 4.98
C LYS A 181 13.51 -1.82 3.95
N LYS A 182 12.82 -2.11 2.85
CA LYS A 182 12.56 -1.16 1.76
C LYS A 182 11.09 -1.19 1.41
N ILE A 183 10.49 0.00 1.27
CA ILE A 183 9.08 0.14 0.88
C ILE A 183 8.93 1.25 -0.17
N ILE A 184 7.87 1.15 -0.97
CA ILE A 184 7.36 2.20 -1.84
C ILE A 184 5.96 2.52 -1.32
N ASP A 185 5.76 3.74 -0.90
CA ASP A 185 4.50 4.26 -0.39
C ASP A 185 3.89 5.18 -1.45
N ILE A 186 2.75 4.77 -2.03
CA ILE A 186 2.04 5.47 -3.10
C ILE A 186 0.63 5.77 -2.61
N ARG A 187 0.21 7.03 -2.75
CA ARG A 187 -1.07 7.56 -2.24
C ARG A 187 -1.75 8.45 -3.28
N PRO A 188 -3.07 8.69 -3.15
CA PRO A 188 -3.73 9.74 -3.90
C PRO A 188 -3.08 11.10 -3.66
N THR A 189 -2.84 11.84 -4.74
CA THR A 189 -2.43 13.23 -4.61
C THR A 189 -3.60 14.01 -4.03
N THR A 190 -3.38 14.71 -2.90
CA THR A 190 -4.33 15.69 -2.39
C THR A 190 -4.46 16.81 -3.42
N GLN A 191 -5.57 16.85 -4.15
CA GLN A 191 -5.89 18.05 -4.91
C GLN A 191 -6.13 19.17 -3.90
N SER A 192 -5.21 20.14 -3.83
CA SER A 192 -5.47 21.40 -3.17
C SER A 192 -6.65 22.03 -3.89
N ASN A 193 -7.85 21.95 -3.32
CA ASN A 193 -8.99 22.74 -3.75
C ASN A 193 -8.65 24.21 -3.45
N THR A 194 -7.90 24.83 -4.36
CA THR A 194 -7.82 26.29 -4.42
C THR A 194 -9.18 26.75 -4.91
N VAL A 195 -10.10 26.96 -3.96
CA VAL A 195 -11.30 27.74 -4.24
C VAL A 195 -10.79 29.12 -4.61
N ALA A 196 -10.80 29.44 -5.90
CA ALA A 196 -10.62 30.79 -6.36
C ALA A 196 -11.80 31.60 -5.81
N LEU A 197 -11.54 32.38 -4.78
CA LEU A 197 -12.45 33.45 -4.36
C LEU A 197 -12.49 34.44 -5.53
N VAL A 198 -13.53 34.32 -6.35
CA VAL A 198 -13.90 35.36 -7.31
C VAL A 198 -14.49 36.50 -6.51
N SER A 199 -13.70 37.54 -6.35
CA SER A 199 -14.12 38.86 -5.85
C SER A 199 -14.87 39.63 -6.92
#